data_08446f77b63fc60a48e712a27990c416
#
_entry.id   08446f77b63fc60a48e712a27990c416
#
_cell.length_a   1.000
_cell.length_b   1.000
_cell.length_c   1.000
_cell.angle_alpha   90.00
_cell.angle_beta   90.00
_cell.angle_gamma   90.00
#
_symmetry.space_group_name_H-M   'P 1'
#
loop_
_entity.id
_entity.type
_entity.pdbx_description
1 polymer ?
#
loop_
_entity_poly.entity_id
_entity_poly.type
_entity_poly.pdbx_seq_one_letter_code
_entity_poly.pdbx_strand_id
1 'polypeptide(L)'
;MSDVGIVVAGAAGRMGLTLIRTITETKGCFVSGALEAPGNPDLGQDAGTLAGIKPLGVALSDDPLPLFAKAQAVVDFTVPRVSVELSALSAQARIVHVIGTTGCSADDDAKIRAAARHAIIIKSGSMSMGINLLAALVRKAARALPDFDIEVVEMHHRKKVDAPSGTALLLGQAAAESRGISLAENSVRSRDGHTGARPEGAIGFAALRGGTVIGEHEVIFAGQSERIVLSHIAEDRSIFAHGAVRAALWGQGRKPGLYAMADVLGLSD
;
A
#
# COMPACT_ATOMS: atom_id res chain seq x y z
N MET A 1 -17.65 21.81 -1.21
CA MET A 1 -16.26 21.64 -1.68
C MET A 1 -16.36 21.14 -3.10
N SER A 2 -15.50 21.59 -4.02
CA SER A 2 -15.41 21.05 -5.36
C SER A 2 -14.84 19.64 -5.30
N ASP A 3 -15.25 18.75 -6.22
CA ASP A 3 -14.72 17.41 -6.33
C ASP A 3 -13.20 17.44 -6.61
N VAL A 4 -12.48 16.45 -6.08
CA VAL A 4 -11.03 16.33 -6.18
C VAL A 4 -10.66 15.65 -7.51
N GLY A 5 -9.95 16.36 -8.39
CA GLY A 5 -9.38 15.79 -9.61
C GLY A 5 -8.16 14.95 -9.29
N ILE A 6 -8.22 13.67 -9.64
CA ILE A 6 -7.17 12.69 -9.38
C ILE A 6 -6.57 12.21 -10.71
N VAL A 7 -5.25 12.32 -10.82
CA VAL A 7 -4.46 11.67 -11.89
C VAL A 7 -4.14 10.24 -11.46
N VAL A 8 -4.33 9.28 -12.36
CA VAL A 8 -3.91 7.89 -12.18
C VAL A 8 -2.62 7.66 -12.95
N ALA A 9 -1.53 7.31 -12.25
CA ALA A 9 -0.27 6.93 -12.86
C ALA A 9 -0.19 5.41 -13.08
N GLY A 10 0.29 4.98 -14.26
CA GLY A 10 0.21 3.60 -14.72
C GLY A 10 -1.22 3.19 -15.06
N ALA A 11 -1.93 4.09 -15.74
CA ALA A 11 -3.38 4.03 -15.94
C ALA A 11 -3.86 2.81 -16.74
N ALA A 12 -3.06 2.29 -17.68
CA ALA A 12 -3.35 1.07 -18.44
C ALA A 12 -3.02 -0.22 -17.67
N GLY A 13 -2.31 -0.12 -16.54
CA GLY A 13 -1.97 -1.26 -15.69
C GLY A 13 -3.17 -1.81 -14.91
N ARG A 14 -3.05 -3.04 -14.41
CA ARG A 14 -4.12 -3.70 -13.61
C ARG A 14 -4.64 -2.85 -12.45
N MET A 15 -3.72 -2.21 -11.70
CA MET A 15 -4.13 -1.32 -10.61
C MET A 15 -4.67 0.01 -11.13
N GLY A 16 -4.10 0.55 -12.21
CA GLY A 16 -4.60 1.77 -12.86
C GLY A 16 -6.05 1.66 -13.28
N LEU A 17 -6.41 0.57 -13.99
CA LEU A 17 -7.78 0.30 -14.39
C LEU A 17 -8.73 0.13 -13.19
N THR A 18 -8.27 -0.49 -12.10
CA THR A 18 -9.04 -0.60 -10.85
C THR A 18 -9.24 0.76 -10.19
N LEU A 19 -8.20 1.59 -10.15
CA LEU A 19 -8.26 2.97 -9.62
C LEU A 19 -9.25 3.84 -10.40
N ILE A 20 -9.22 3.78 -11.74
CA ILE A 20 -10.15 4.53 -12.60
C ILE A 20 -11.60 4.18 -12.25
N ARG A 21 -11.93 2.89 -12.12
CA ARG A 21 -13.26 2.45 -11.69
C ARG A 21 -13.59 2.97 -10.28
N THR A 22 -12.70 2.75 -9.33
CA THR A 22 -12.91 3.14 -7.92
C THR A 22 -13.11 4.66 -7.78
N ILE A 23 -12.32 5.48 -8.47
CA ILE A 23 -12.47 6.94 -8.47
C ILE A 23 -13.83 7.34 -9.03
N THR A 24 -14.26 6.72 -10.14
CA THR A 24 -15.54 7.03 -10.78
C THR A 24 -16.75 6.68 -9.90
N GLU A 25 -16.63 5.65 -9.07
CA GLU A 25 -17.66 5.20 -8.12
C GLU A 25 -17.64 5.96 -6.80
N THR A 26 -16.56 6.70 -6.50
CA THR A 26 -16.38 7.40 -5.22
C THR A 26 -16.87 8.83 -5.32
N LYS A 27 -17.77 9.24 -4.40
CA LYS A 27 -18.25 10.64 -4.30
C LYS A 27 -17.12 11.58 -3.88
N GLY A 28 -17.13 12.80 -4.42
CA GLY A 28 -16.19 13.85 -4.05
C GLY A 28 -14.86 13.81 -4.80
N CYS A 29 -14.72 12.95 -5.80
CA CYS A 29 -13.56 12.92 -6.70
C CYS A 29 -13.94 12.48 -8.12
N PHE A 30 -13.05 12.73 -9.06
CA PHE A 30 -13.17 12.32 -10.46
C PHE A 30 -11.78 12.06 -11.07
N VAL A 31 -11.70 11.29 -12.12
CA VAL A 31 -10.47 11.07 -12.88
C VAL A 31 -10.19 12.34 -13.73
N SER A 32 -9.17 13.10 -13.33
CA SER A 32 -8.75 14.32 -14.04
C SER A 32 -7.65 14.09 -15.06
N GLY A 33 -6.99 12.94 -15.03
CA GLY A 33 -5.94 12.56 -15.95
C GLY A 33 -5.54 11.10 -15.80
N ALA A 34 -5.01 10.55 -16.88
CA ALA A 34 -4.52 9.19 -16.96
C ALA A 34 -3.10 9.21 -17.56
N LEU A 35 -2.10 8.94 -16.71
CA LEU A 35 -0.69 8.95 -17.07
C LEU A 35 -0.20 7.54 -17.33
N GLU A 36 0.53 7.34 -18.43
CA GLU A 36 1.13 6.06 -18.78
C GLU A 36 2.55 6.24 -19.31
N ALA A 37 3.30 5.16 -19.40
CA ALA A 37 4.68 5.19 -19.91
C ALA A 37 4.74 5.59 -21.39
N PRO A 38 5.78 6.34 -21.82
CA PRO A 38 5.99 6.64 -23.23
C PRO A 38 6.04 5.37 -24.09
N GLY A 39 5.38 5.42 -25.24
CA GLY A 39 5.32 4.30 -26.19
C GLY A 39 4.32 3.21 -25.82
N ASN A 40 3.50 3.38 -24.78
CA ASN A 40 2.41 2.47 -24.48
C ASN A 40 1.39 2.50 -25.65
N PRO A 41 0.94 1.33 -26.18
CA PRO A 41 0.02 1.26 -27.32
C PRO A 41 -1.35 1.86 -27.05
N ASP A 42 -1.73 2.04 -25.78
CA ASP A 42 -3.04 2.57 -25.38
C ASP A 42 -3.03 4.11 -25.23
N LEU A 43 -1.91 4.79 -25.51
CA LEU A 43 -1.86 6.26 -25.51
C LEU A 43 -2.90 6.86 -26.45
N GLY A 44 -3.61 7.88 -25.96
CA GLY A 44 -4.70 8.53 -26.66
C GLY A 44 -6.07 7.83 -26.50
N GLN A 45 -6.14 6.61 -26.02
CA GLN A 45 -7.40 5.93 -25.73
C GLN A 45 -8.06 6.52 -24.46
N ASP A 46 -9.40 6.42 -24.40
CA ASP A 46 -10.16 6.88 -23.24
C ASP A 46 -9.98 5.95 -22.03
N ALA A 47 -9.63 6.53 -20.89
CA ALA A 47 -9.36 5.82 -19.64
C ALA A 47 -10.58 5.01 -19.12
N GLY A 48 -11.80 5.54 -19.28
CA GLY A 48 -13.03 4.83 -18.90
C GLY A 48 -13.26 3.61 -19.79
N THR A 49 -13.08 3.76 -21.09
CA THR A 49 -13.20 2.66 -22.05
C THR A 49 -12.22 1.54 -21.74
N LEU A 50 -10.95 1.87 -21.48
CA LEU A 50 -9.92 0.89 -21.07
C LEU A 50 -10.27 0.22 -19.74
N ALA A 51 -10.84 0.96 -18.79
CA ALA A 51 -11.28 0.42 -17.52
C ALA A 51 -12.57 -0.42 -17.61
N GLY A 52 -13.19 -0.54 -18.79
CA GLY A 52 -14.42 -1.30 -19.01
C GLY A 52 -15.69 -0.61 -18.48
N ILE A 53 -15.65 0.72 -18.35
CA ILE A 53 -16.79 1.57 -17.98
C ILE A 53 -17.14 2.54 -19.11
N LYS A 54 -18.12 3.41 -18.90
CA LYS A 54 -18.47 4.45 -19.88
C LYS A 54 -17.27 5.37 -20.15
N PRO A 55 -17.11 5.89 -21.38
CA PRO A 55 -16.08 6.88 -21.67
C PRO A 55 -16.14 8.06 -20.70
N LEU A 56 -14.97 8.48 -20.24
CA LEU A 56 -14.80 9.58 -19.29
C LEU A 56 -14.38 10.89 -19.98
N GLY A 57 -14.00 10.85 -21.25
CA GLY A 57 -13.40 11.98 -21.95
C GLY A 57 -11.96 12.28 -21.50
N VAL A 58 -11.30 11.33 -20.87
CA VAL A 58 -9.94 11.43 -20.36
C VAL A 58 -9.04 10.50 -21.17
N ALA A 59 -8.25 11.07 -22.07
CA ALA A 59 -7.30 10.30 -22.87
C ALA A 59 -6.03 9.96 -22.05
N LEU A 60 -5.48 8.76 -22.28
CA LEU A 60 -4.15 8.40 -21.75
C LEU A 60 -3.08 9.29 -22.38
N SER A 61 -2.17 9.81 -21.54
CA SER A 61 -1.07 10.67 -21.93
C SER A 61 0.23 10.21 -21.28
N ASP A 62 1.34 10.43 -21.95
CA ASP A 62 2.69 10.23 -21.42
C ASP A 62 3.36 11.53 -20.91
N ASP A 63 2.65 12.66 -21.04
CA ASP A 63 3.12 13.95 -20.52
C ASP A 63 2.45 14.27 -19.15
N PRO A 64 3.17 14.20 -18.03
CA PRO A 64 2.62 14.49 -16.71
C PRO A 64 2.34 15.98 -16.46
N LEU A 65 3.03 16.90 -17.14
CA LEU A 65 2.97 18.32 -16.79
C LEU A 65 1.58 18.93 -16.93
N PRO A 66 0.87 18.79 -18.09
CA PRO A 66 -0.47 19.35 -18.23
C PRO A 66 -1.50 18.63 -17.34
N LEU A 67 -1.26 17.36 -16.98
CA LEU A 67 -2.13 16.60 -16.09
C LEU A 67 -2.02 17.12 -14.66
N PHE A 68 -0.77 17.30 -14.15
CA PHE A 68 -0.51 17.75 -12.79
C PHE A 68 -0.93 19.21 -12.57
N ALA A 69 -0.84 20.06 -13.59
CA ALA A 69 -1.25 21.45 -13.50
C ALA A 69 -2.76 21.64 -13.21
N LYS A 70 -3.58 20.63 -13.47
CA LYS A 70 -5.05 20.66 -13.27
C LYS A 70 -5.53 19.76 -12.15
N ALA A 71 -4.65 18.91 -11.59
CA ALA A 71 -5.01 17.92 -10.59
C ALA A 71 -4.88 18.49 -9.17
N GLN A 72 -5.58 17.85 -8.23
CA GLN A 72 -5.41 18.04 -6.80
C GLN A 72 -4.67 16.86 -6.17
N ALA A 73 -4.66 15.70 -6.84
CA ALA A 73 -3.95 14.52 -6.37
C ALA A 73 -3.45 13.66 -7.53
N VAL A 74 -2.40 12.88 -7.28
CA VAL A 74 -1.97 11.76 -8.12
C VAL A 74 -1.90 10.49 -7.27
N VAL A 75 -2.37 9.37 -7.85
CA VAL A 75 -2.26 8.03 -7.25
C VAL A 75 -1.36 7.17 -8.12
N ASP A 76 -0.34 6.60 -7.49
CA ASP A 76 0.79 5.95 -8.15
C ASP A 76 1.01 4.52 -7.63
N PHE A 77 0.85 3.54 -8.53
CA PHE A 77 1.21 2.14 -8.33
C PHE A 77 2.14 1.65 -9.45
N THR A 78 3.14 2.45 -9.77
CA THR A 78 4.06 2.18 -10.87
C THR A 78 5.33 1.43 -10.40
N VAL A 79 6.49 2.04 -10.60
CA VAL A 79 7.79 1.52 -10.19
C VAL A 79 8.59 2.59 -9.43
N PRO A 80 9.56 2.22 -8.56
CA PRO A 80 10.28 3.17 -7.69
C PRO A 80 10.82 4.41 -8.41
N ARG A 81 11.47 4.23 -9.57
CA ARG A 81 12.01 5.36 -10.35
C ARG A 81 10.93 6.37 -10.73
N VAL A 82 9.77 5.89 -11.21
CA VAL A 82 8.65 6.76 -11.60
C VAL A 82 8.06 7.45 -10.38
N SER A 83 7.89 6.73 -9.26
CA SER A 83 7.39 7.33 -8.01
C SER A 83 8.27 8.48 -7.52
N VAL A 84 9.60 8.38 -7.65
CA VAL A 84 10.54 9.47 -7.32
C VAL A 84 10.34 10.66 -8.25
N GLU A 85 10.27 10.44 -9.57
CA GLU A 85 10.04 11.49 -10.57
C GLU A 85 8.69 12.19 -10.33
N LEU A 86 7.62 11.44 -10.12
CA LEU A 86 6.29 11.99 -9.82
C LEU A 86 6.23 12.72 -8.48
N SER A 87 7.02 12.30 -7.47
CA SER A 87 7.13 13.03 -6.20
C SER A 87 7.71 14.44 -6.39
N ALA A 88 8.75 14.56 -7.23
CA ALA A 88 9.33 15.85 -7.54
C ALA A 88 8.35 16.77 -8.29
N LEU A 89 7.60 16.22 -9.26
CA LEU A 89 6.55 16.96 -9.98
C LEU A 89 5.40 17.35 -9.05
N SER A 90 4.98 16.46 -8.16
CA SER A 90 3.94 16.74 -7.15
C SER A 90 4.35 17.87 -6.21
N ALA A 91 5.63 17.94 -5.85
CA ALA A 91 6.17 19.05 -5.06
C ALA A 91 6.12 20.39 -5.80
N GLN A 92 6.40 20.41 -7.12
CA GLN A 92 6.29 21.61 -7.95
C GLN A 92 4.82 22.04 -8.11
N ALA A 93 3.92 21.10 -8.37
CA ALA A 93 2.49 21.35 -8.53
C ALA A 93 1.76 21.57 -7.18
N ARG A 94 2.38 21.26 -6.05
CA ARG A 94 1.81 21.30 -4.69
C ARG A 94 0.54 20.48 -4.53
N ILE A 95 0.50 19.31 -5.16
CA ILE A 95 -0.63 18.37 -5.10
C ILE A 95 -0.35 17.22 -4.12
N VAL A 96 -1.39 16.49 -3.78
CA VAL A 96 -1.28 15.24 -3.00
C VAL A 96 -0.68 14.14 -3.89
N HIS A 97 0.31 13.40 -3.39
CA HIS A 97 0.84 12.21 -4.05
C HIS A 97 0.65 10.98 -3.15
N VAL A 98 -0.15 10.03 -3.60
CA VAL A 98 -0.38 8.76 -2.92
C VAL A 98 0.47 7.68 -3.62
N ILE A 99 1.42 7.11 -2.89
CA ILE A 99 2.39 6.13 -3.40
C ILE A 99 2.06 4.75 -2.85
N GLY A 100 1.49 3.89 -3.70
CA GLY A 100 1.30 2.46 -3.46
C GLY A 100 2.41 1.59 -4.04
N THR A 101 3.39 2.20 -4.70
CA THR A 101 4.58 1.53 -5.25
C THR A 101 5.43 0.96 -4.11
N THR A 102 5.85 -0.29 -4.26
CA THR A 102 6.73 -1.01 -3.33
C THR A 102 8.13 -1.19 -3.91
N GLY A 103 9.09 -1.57 -3.06
CA GLY A 103 10.47 -1.87 -3.51
C GLY A 103 11.35 -0.63 -3.68
N CYS A 104 10.98 0.53 -3.14
CA CYS A 104 11.85 1.70 -3.08
C CYS A 104 13.11 1.42 -2.25
N SER A 105 14.25 1.86 -2.74
CA SER A 105 15.51 1.86 -2.01
C SER A 105 15.53 2.99 -0.96
N ALA A 106 16.53 2.97 -0.07
CA ALA A 106 16.75 4.04 0.90
C ALA A 106 17.01 5.40 0.21
N ASP A 107 17.68 5.39 -0.95
CA ASP A 107 17.92 6.60 -1.76
C ASP A 107 16.62 7.13 -2.38
N ASP A 108 15.77 6.25 -2.90
CA ASP A 108 14.44 6.63 -3.39
C ASP A 108 13.60 7.26 -2.27
N ASP A 109 13.61 6.64 -1.08
CA ASP A 109 12.90 7.15 0.09
C ASP A 109 13.44 8.51 0.56
N ALA A 110 14.74 8.75 0.47
CA ALA A 110 15.34 10.05 0.76
C ALA A 110 14.86 11.14 -0.21
N LYS A 111 14.78 10.84 -1.52
CA LYS A 111 14.27 11.75 -2.56
C LYS A 111 12.77 12.04 -2.37
N ILE A 112 11.96 11.02 -2.10
CA ILE A 112 10.53 11.16 -1.79
C ILE A 112 10.33 12.04 -0.55
N ARG A 113 11.11 11.82 0.51
CA ARG A 113 11.09 12.63 1.74
C ARG A 113 11.48 14.09 1.47
N ALA A 114 12.43 14.34 0.57
CA ALA A 114 12.79 15.69 0.17
C ALA A 114 11.63 16.41 -0.54
N ALA A 115 10.90 15.71 -1.42
CA ALA A 115 9.71 16.25 -2.11
C ALA A 115 8.57 16.57 -1.13
N ALA A 116 8.44 15.79 -0.06
CA ALA A 116 7.40 15.97 0.97
C ALA A 116 7.52 17.29 1.76
N ARG A 117 8.61 18.04 1.60
CA ARG A 117 8.72 19.41 2.15
C ARG A 117 7.78 20.41 1.44
N HIS A 118 7.32 20.08 0.23
CA HIS A 118 6.54 20.97 -0.62
C HIS A 118 5.22 20.34 -1.11
N ALA A 119 5.05 19.03 -0.96
CA ALA A 119 3.83 18.29 -1.28
C ALA A 119 3.34 17.46 -0.11
N ILE A 120 2.09 17.06 -0.14
CA ILE A 120 1.53 16.05 0.77
C ILE A 120 1.80 14.69 0.13
N ILE A 121 2.74 13.92 0.67
CA ILE A 121 3.05 12.59 0.19
C ILE A 121 2.55 11.56 1.18
N ILE A 122 1.73 10.61 0.70
CA ILE A 122 1.21 9.51 1.51
C ILE A 122 1.78 8.22 0.95
N LYS A 123 2.69 7.58 1.71
CA LYS A 123 3.39 6.36 1.29
C LYS A 123 3.22 5.27 2.35
N SER A 124 2.80 4.08 1.93
CA SER A 124 2.66 2.93 2.82
C SER A 124 3.01 1.63 2.10
N GLY A 125 3.50 0.66 2.85
CA GLY A 125 3.79 -0.69 2.33
C GLY A 125 2.53 -1.45 1.86
N SER A 126 1.34 -1.00 2.30
CA SER A 126 0.04 -1.44 1.80
C SER A 126 -0.95 -0.28 1.87
N MET A 127 -1.77 -0.13 0.83
CA MET A 127 -2.89 0.84 0.84
C MET A 127 -4.18 0.25 1.41
N SER A 128 -4.24 -1.04 1.73
CA SER A 128 -5.40 -1.63 2.39
C SER A 128 -5.64 -1.02 3.77
N MET A 129 -6.83 -0.47 3.99
CA MET A 129 -7.23 0.07 5.29
C MET A 129 -7.25 -1.01 6.37
N GLY A 130 -7.75 -2.21 6.03
CA GLY A 130 -7.80 -3.35 6.94
C GLY A 130 -6.42 -3.82 7.38
N ILE A 131 -5.46 -3.90 6.46
CA ILE A 131 -4.07 -4.28 6.79
C ILE A 131 -3.39 -3.25 7.70
N ASN A 132 -3.62 -1.96 7.47
CA ASN A 132 -3.03 -0.92 8.34
C ASN A 132 -3.67 -0.92 9.74
N LEU A 133 -4.97 -1.15 9.84
CA LEU A 133 -5.62 -1.37 11.13
C LEU A 133 -5.09 -2.63 11.83
N LEU A 134 -4.98 -3.74 11.08
CA LEU A 134 -4.41 -4.98 11.61
C LEU A 134 -2.99 -4.77 12.16
N ALA A 135 -2.13 -4.04 11.43
CA ALA A 135 -0.77 -3.72 11.89
C ALA A 135 -0.78 -2.90 13.21
N ALA A 136 -1.70 -1.94 13.35
CA ALA A 136 -1.86 -1.20 14.59
C ALA A 136 -2.33 -2.09 15.76
N LEU A 137 -3.26 -3.00 15.51
CA LEU A 137 -3.71 -3.99 16.51
C LEU A 137 -2.58 -4.94 16.91
N VAL A 138 -1.78 -5.39 15.93
CA VAL A 138 -0.60 -6.24 16.18
C VAL A 138 0.41 -5.50 17.06
N ARG A 139 0.69 -4.22 16.83
CA ARG A 139 1.56 -3.41 17.71
C ARG A 139 1.02 -3.38 19.13
N LYS A 140 -0.26 -3.11 19.31
CA LYS A 140 -0.91 -3.08 20.64
C LYS A 140 -0.84 -4.43 21.34
N ALA A 141 -1.17 -5.52 20.64
CA ALA A 141 -1.11 -6.87 21.18
C ALA A 141 0.32 -7.27 21.56
N ALA A 142 1.29 -7.04 20.68
CA ALA A 142 2.71 -7.37 20.93
C ALA A 142 3.28 -6.65 22.15
N ARG A 143 2.85 -5.41 22.41
CA ARG A 143 3.24 -4.63 23.59
C ARG A 143 2.56 -5.13 24.86
N ALA A 144 1.28 -5.46 24.77
CA ALA A 144 0.46 -5.87 25.92
C ALA A 144 0.76 -7.31 26.37
N LEU A 145 1.24 -8.17 25.46
CA LEU A 145 1.46 -9.60 25.67
C LEU A 145 2.93 -9.97 25.38
N PRO A 146 3.90 -9.49 26.18
CA PRO A 146 5.33 -9.67 25.89
C PRO A 146 5.77 -11.13 25.91
N ASP A 147 5.13 -11.97 26.73
CA ASP A 147 5.47 -13.38 26.91
C ASP A 147 4.77 -14.32 25.90
N PHE A 148 3.90 -13.79 25.02
CA PHE A 148 3.23 -14.60 24.01
C PHE A 148 4.13 -14.82 22.79
N ASP A 149 4.17 -16.04 22.30
CA ASP A 149 4.79 -16.38 21.03
C ASP A 149 4.03 -15.75 19.86
N ILE A 150 4.75 -15.30 18.82
CA ILE A 150 4.15 -14.68 17.65
C ILE A 150 4.44 -15.50 16.40
N GLU A 151 3.36 -15.89 15.69
CA GLU A 151 3.44 -16.55 14.39
C GLU A 151 2.62 -15.75 13.37
N VAL A 152 3.19 -15.52 12.19
CA VAL A 152 2.52 -14.88 11.06
C VAL A 152 2.27 -15.94 9.99
N VAL A 153 1.01 -16.18 9.67
CA VAL A 153 0.60 -17.11 8.61
C VAL A 153 0.01 -16.32 7.47
N GLU A 154 0.42 -16.65 6.24
CA GLU A 154 -0.12 -15.99 5.04
C GLU A 154 -0.44 -16.98 3.94
N MET A 155 -1.49 -16.71 3.17
CA MET A 155 -1.86 -17.48 2.00
C MET A 155 -2.08 -16.58 0.79
N HIS A 156 -1.50 -16.97 -0.35
CA HIS A 156 -1.73 -16.32 -1.64
C HIS A 156 -1.88 -17.33 -2.77
N HIS A 157 -2.28 -16.81 -3.93
CA HIS A 157 -2.43 -17.59 -5.15
C HIS A 157 -1.15 -18.32 -5.57
N ARG A 158 -1.29 -19.43 -6.31
CA ARG A 158 -0.19 -20.30 -6.77
C ARG A 158 0.90 -19.59 -7.59
N LYS A 159 0.61 -18.42 -8.15
CA LYS A 159 1.56 -17.66 -9.01
C LYS A 159 2.37 -16.61 -8.25
N LYS A 160 2.20 -16.48 -6.92
CA LYS A 160 3.00 -15.55 -6.12
C LYS A 160 4.40 -16.10 -5.92
N VAL A 161 5.43 -15.30 -6.26
CA VAL A 161 6.83 -15.72 -6.30
C VAL A 161 7.63 -15.43 -5.02
N ASP A 162 7.23 -14.37 -4.30
CA ASP A 162 7.87 -13.98 -3.04
C ASP A 162 7.21 -14.64 -1.83
N ALA A 163 8.01 -15.03 -0.84
CA ALA A 163 7.58 -15.55 0.46
C ALA A 163 8.64 -15.23 1.54
N PRO A 164 8.24 -14.76 2.74
CA PRO A 164 6.90 -14.31 3.10
C PRO A 164 6.45 -13.10 2.26
N SER A 165 5.13 -12.86 2.17
CA SER A 165 4.60 -11.70 1.45
C SER A 165 5.02 -10.38 2.10
N GLY A 166 5.05 -9.29 1.31
CA GLY A 166 5.35 -7.96 1.85
C GLY A 166 4.42 -7.56 3.01
N THR A 167 3.15 -7.95 2.97
CA THR A 167 2.19 -7.72 4.05
C THR A 167 2.52 -8.55 5.30
N ALA A 168 2.92 -9.81 5.15
CA ALA A 168 3.36 -10.63 6.28
C ALA A 168 4.60 -10.02 6.96
N LEU A 169 5.57 -9.55 6.16
CA LEU A 169 6.74 -8.85 6.67
C LEU A 169 6.38 -7.54 7.38
N LEU A 170 5.41 -6.78 6.85
CA LEU A 170 4.90 -5.56 7.49
C LEU A 170 4.28 -5.87 8.87
N LEU A 171 3.49 -6.93 8.97
CA LEU A 171 2.87 -7.36 10.25
C LEU A 171 3.92 -7.85 11.24
N GLY A 172 4.90 -8.66 10.78
CA GLY A 172 6.02 -9.09 11.61
C GLY A 172 6.89 -7.93 12.09
N GLN A 173 7.14 -6.94 11.22
CA GLN A 173 7.88 -5.72 11.57
C GLN A 173 7.13 -4.91 12.62
N ALA A 174 5.80 -4.77 12.50
CA ALA A 174 4.96 -4.09 13.49
C ALA A 174 5.05 -4.75 14.88
N ALA A 175 5.09 -6.08 14.93
CA ALA A 175 5.29 -6.83 16.18
C ALA A 175 6.70 -6.64 16.75
N ALA A 176 7.74 -6.75 15.91
CA ALA A 176 9.13 -6.61 16.29
C ALA A 176 9.44 -5.23 16.87
N GLU A 177 9.01 -4.16 16.18
CA GLU A 177 9.16 -2.78 16.65
C GLU A 177 8.55 -2.56 18.03
N SER A 178 7.35 -3.11 18.25
CA SER A 178 6.66 -2.99 19.55
C SER A 178 7.34 -3.74 20.69
N ARG A 179 8.15 -4.74 20.36
CA ARG A 179 8.98 -5.50 21.32
C ARG A 179 10.40 -4.97 21.43
N GLY A 180 10.77 -3.94 20.65
CA GLY A 180 12.13 -3.40 20.64
C GLY A 180 13.18 -4.36 20.10
N ILE A 181 12.80 -5.29 19.21
CA ILE A 181 13.70 -6.28 18.61
C ILE A 181 13.84 -6.08 17.09
N SER A 182 14.96 -6.57 16.53
CA SER A 182 15.18 -6.63 15.09
C SER A 182 14.43 -7.81 14.47
N LEU A 183 13.51 -7.56 13.53
CA LEU A 183 12.85 -8.64 12.79
C LEU A 183 13.85 -9.50 12.02
N ALA A 184 14.88 -8.89 11.44
CA ALA A 184 15.87 -9.61 10.64
C ALA A 184 16.62 -10.66 11.47
N GLU A 185 16.91 -10.36 12.74
CA GLU A 185 17.65 -11.25 13.65
C GLU A 185 16.74 -12.25 14.36
N ASN A 186 15.45 -11.94 14.51
CA ASN A 186 14.51 -12.74 15.30
C ASN A 186 13.43 -13.43 14.45
N SER A 187 13.53 -13.42 13.11
CA SER A 187 12.56 -14.12 12.27
C SER A 187 12.91 -15.59 12.03
N VAL A 188 11.93 -16.48 12.18
CA VAL A 188 12.01 -17.89 11.81
C VAL A 188 11.11 -18.13 10.62
N ARG A 189 11.71 -18.36 9.43
CA ARG A 189 10.98 -18.44 8.16
C ARG A 189 10.79 -19.86 7.63
N SER A 190 11.42 -20.84 8.26
CA SER A 190 11.32 -22.24 7.87
C SER A 190 11.47 -23.13 9.08
N ARG A 191 10.66 -24.18 9.13
CA ARG A 191 10.77 -25.30 10.06
C ARG A 191 10.56 -26.56 9.28
N ASP A 192 11.58 -27.44 9.24
CA ASP A 192 11.55 -28.72 8.55
C ASP A 192 12.36 -29.77 9.34
N GLY A 193 11.81 -30.96 9.52
CA GLY A 193 12.42 -32.03 10.31
C GLY A 193 12.49 -31.70 11.82
N HIS A 194 13.57 -32.14 12.45
CA HIS A 194 13.83 -31.90 13.89
C HIS A 194 14.50 -30.55 14.10
N THR A 195 13.73 -29.49 14.32
CA THR A 195 14.24 -28.11 14.48
C THR A 195 14.54 -27.72 15.93
N GLY A 196 14.28 -28.60 16.89
CA GLY A 196 14.34 -28.27 18.31
C GLY A 196 13.16 -27.44 18.80
N ALA A 197 13.25 -26.97 20.04
CA ALA A 197 12.24 -26.09 20.61
C ALA A 197 12.26 -24.73 19.91
N ARG A 198 11.10 -24.04 19.91
CA ARG A 198 10.97 -22.69 19.38
C ARG A 198 11.91 -21.73 20.14
N PRO A 199 12.74 -20.91 19.44
CA PRO A 199 13.54 -19.90 20.11
C PRO A 199 12.64 -18.86 20.82
N GLU A 200 13.00 -18.48 22.04
CA GLU A 200 12.31 -17.46 22.81
C GLU A 200 12.37 -16.10 22.08
N GLY A 201 11.27 -15.35 22.10
CA GLY A 201 11.18 -14.02 21.46
C GLY A 201 11.15 -14.02 19.94
N ALA A 202 11.32 -15.17 19.26
CA ALA A 202 11.27 -15.24 17.81
C ALA A 202 9.90 -14.87 17.26
N ILE A 203 9.84 -14.38 16.02
CA ILE A 203 8.64 -14.20 15.22
C ILE A 203 8.65 -15.21 14.06
N GLY A 204 7.73 -16.16 14.09
CA GLY A 204 7.65 -17.19 13.07
C GLY A 204 6.84 -16.76 11.84
N PHE A 205 7.16 -17.37 10.70
CA PHE A 205 6.43 -17.16 9.44
C PHE A 205 6.09 -18.48 8.79
N ALA A 206 4.85 -18.60 8.29
CA ALA A 206 4.40 -19.69 7.45
C ALA A 206 3.71 -19.14 6.19
N ALA A 207 4.17 -19.55 5.02
CA ALA A 207 3.64 -19.09 3.74
C ALA A 207 2.95 -20.23 2.99
N LEU A 208 1.67 -20.07 2.71
CA LEU A 208 0.85 -21.01 1.96
C LEU A 208 0.61 -20.49 0.54
N ARG A 209 0.57 -21.38 -0.43
CA ARG A 209 0.31 -21.05 -1.84
C ARG A 209 -0.75 -22.00 -2.41
N GLY A 210 -1.82 -21.43 -2.99
CA GLY A 210 -2.88 -22.26 -3.57
C GLY A 210 -3.92 -21.44 -4.33
N GLY A 211 -4.59 -22.07 -5.26
CA GLY A 211 -5.74 -21.50 -5.96
C GLY A 211 -5.50 -20.10 -6.53
N THR A 212 -6.49 -19.26 -6.32
CA THR A 212 -6.56 -17.86 -6.74
C THR A 212 -6.64 -16.88 -5.56
N VAL A 213 -6.26 -17.33 -4.36
CA VAL A 213 -6.32 -16.52 -3.12
C VAL A 213 -5.61 -15.18 -3.33
N ILE A 214 -6.31 -14.09 -3.04
CA ILE A 214 -5.81 -12.72 -3.24
C ILE A 214 -4.74 -12.39 -2.20
N GLY A 215 -5.03 -12.73 -0.92
CA GLY A 215 -4.13 -12.55 0.21
C GLY A 215 -4.88 -12.70 1.53
N GLU A 216 -4.49 -13.67 2.31
CA GLU A 216 -4.96 -13.90 3.68
C GLU A 216 -3.78 -13.79 4.62
N HIS A 217 -3.97 -13.15 5.77
CA HIS A 217 -2.92 -12.93 6.74
C HIS A 217 -3.48 -13.10 8.14
N GLU A 218 -2.81 -13.91 8.94
CA GLU A 218 -3.12 -14.10 10.36
C GLU A 218 -1.88 -13.82 11.19
N VAL A 219 -2.05 -13.13 12.31
CA VAL A 219 -1.03 -13.01 13.34
C VAL A 219 -1.56 -13.67 14.60
N ILE A 220 -0.90 -14.73 15.00
CA ILE A 220 -1.24 -15.55 16.15
C ILE A 220 -0.34 -15.16 17.33
N PHE A 221 -0.96 -14.76 18.43
CA PHE A 221 -0.31 -14.59 19.73
C PHE A 221 -0.68 -15.78 20.59
N ALA A 222 0.30 -16.64 20.91
CA ALA A 222 0.09 -17.87 21.64
C ALA A 222 0.73 -17.78 23.03
N GLY A 223 -0.09 -17.80 24.05
CA GLY A 223 0.29 -17.83 25.47
C GLY A 223 0.07 -19.20 26.09
N GLN A 224 0.25 -19.27 27.40
CA GLN A 224 -0.02 -20.48 28.15
C GLN A 224 -1.54 -20.68 28.25
N SER A 225 -2.03 -21.75 27.66
CA SER A 225 -3.45 -22.18 27.66
C SER A 225 -4.43 -21.26 26.91
N GLU A 226 -3.94 -20.25 26.18
CA GLU A 226 -4.76 -19.37 25.35
C GLU A 226 -3.98 -18.87 24.12
N ARG A 227 -4.73 -18.41 23.12
CA ARG A 227 -4.17 -17.69 21.97
C ARG A 227 -5.16 -16.70 21.41
N ILE A 228 -4.61 -15.62 20.85
CA ILE A 228 -5.38 -14.60 20.11
C ILE A 228 -4.96 -14.68 18.65
N VAL A 229 -5.93 -14.62 17.74
CA VAL A 229 -5.70 -14.58 16.30
C VAL A 229 -6.27 -13.30 15.74
N LEU A 230 -5.42 -12.51 15.10
CA LEU A 230 -5.81 -11.31 14.37
C LEU A 230 -5.71 -11.64 12.88
N SER A 231 -6.82 -11.57 12.16
CA SER A 231 -6.91 -12.02 10.77
C SER A 231 -7.41 -10.94 9.83
N HIS A 232 -6.94 -10.97 8.58
CA HIS A 232 -7.42 -10.17 7.46
C HIS A 232 -7.48 -11.02 6.21
N ILE A 233 -8.62 -10.98 5.53
CA ILE A 233 -8.87 -11.68 4.26
C ILE A 233 -9.17 -10.64 3.19
N ALA A 234 -8.39 -10.65 2.11
CA ALA A 234 -8.64 -9.83 0.94
C ALA A 234 -9.54 -10.60 -0.05
N GLU A 235 -10.75 -10.12 -0.25
CA GLU A 235 -11.70 -10.71 -1.19
C GLU A 235 -11.47 -10.22 -2.63
N ASP A 236 -11.02 -8.96 -2.78
CA ASP A 236 -10.70 -8.33 -4.06
C ASP A 236 -9.54 -7.33 -3.93
N ARG A 237 -8.85 -7.07 -5.05
CA ARG A 237 -7.73 -6.10 -5.08
C ARG A 237 -8.15 -4.65 -5.03
N SER A 238 -9.43 -4.34 -5.22
CA SER A 238 -9.97 -2.98 -5.09
C SER A 238 -9.77 -2.38 -3.71
N ILE A 239 -9.54 -3.19 -2.66
CA ILE A 239 -9.20 -2.73 -1.31
C ILE A 239 -8.01 -1.76 -1.31
N PHE A 240 -7.03 -1.96 -2.20
CA PHE A 240 -5.87 -1.07 -2.33
C PHE A 240 -6.26 0.24 -3.03
N ALA A 241 -7.12 0.17 -4.04
CA ALA A 241 -7.63 1.35 -4.74
C ALA A 241 -8.52 2.20 -3.82
N HIS A 242 -9.44 1.59 -3.08
CA HIS A 242 -10.27 2.29 -2.09
C HIS A 242 -9.43 3.00 -1.04
N GLY A 243 -8.40 2.36 -0.50
CA GLY A 243 -7.51 2.98 0.47
C GLY A 243 -6.71 4.15 -0.13
N ALA A 244 -6.22 4.00 -1.36
CA ALA A 244 -5.48 5.05 -2.06
C ALA A 244 -6.35 6.27 -2.40
N VAL A 245 -7.59 6.06 -2.85
CA VAL A 245 -8.56 7.13 -3.10
C VAL A 245 -8.92 7.85 -1.79
N ARG A 246 -9.16 7.09 -0.69
CA ARG A 246 -9.36 7.68 0.64
C ARG A 246 -8.17 8.52 1.08
N ALA A 247 -6.94 8.06 0.84
CA ALA A 247 -5.73 8.81 1.15
C ALA A 247 -5.63 10.11 0.34
N ALA A 248 -5.95 10.08 -0.95
CA ALA A 248 -5.97 11.26 -1.82
C ALA A 248 -6.98 12.31 -1.33
N LEU A 249 -8.17 11.90 -0.92
CA LEU A 249 -9.20 12.77 -0.35
C LEU A 249 -8.78 13.31 1.04
N TRP A 250 -8.23 12.46 1.90
CA TRP A 250 -7.76 12.84 3.23
C TRP A 250 -6.62 13.86 3.16
N GLY A 251 -5.74 13.76 2.17
CA GLY A 251 -4.63 14.68 1.96
C GLY A 251 -5.05 16.12 1.65
N GLN A 252 -6.29 16.35 1.19
CA GLN A 252 -6.73 17.69 0.84
C GLN A 252 -6.71 18.63 2.06
N GLY A 253 -6.04 19.78 1.91
CA GLY A 253 -5.92 20.79 2.96
C GLY A 253 -4.92 20.45 4.08
N ARG A 254 -4.20 19.35 3.98
CA ARG A 254 -3.11 19.04 4.91
C ARG A 254 -1.87 19.90 4.63
N LYS A 255 -0.99 20.01 5.61
CA LYS A 255 0.32 20.65 5.41
C LYS A 255 1.23 19.71 4.61
N PRO A 256 2.18 20.25 3.82
CA PRO A 256 3.23 19.44 3.22
C PRO A 256 3.91 18.55 4.26
N GLY A 257 4.15 17.31 3.88
CA GLY A 257 4.72 16.30 4.79
C GLY A 257 4.67 14.90 4.19
N LEU A 258 5.41 13.99 4.82
CA LEU A 258 5.37 12.56 4.52
C LEU A 258 4.46 11.89 5.54
N TYR A 259 3.42 11.26 5.04
CA TYR A 259 2.38 10.58 5.81
C TYR A 259 2.30 9.10 5.43
N ALA A 260 1.68 8.33 6.29
CA ALA A 260 1.37 6.92 6.06
C ALA A 260 -0.15 6.67 6.12
N MET A 261 -0.58 5.47 5.75
CA MET A 261 -1.99 5.07 5.91
C MET A 261 -2.44 5.07 7.38
N ALA A 262 -1.52 4.91 8.33
CA ALA A 262 -1.82 5.06 9.76
C ALA A 262 -2.34 6.47 10.08
N ASP A 263 -1.73 7.52 9.51
CA ASP A 263 -2.18 8.91 9.66
C ASP A 263 -3.57 9.13 9.04
N VAL A 264 -3.80 8.57 7.85
CA VAL A 264 -5.09 8.62 7.14
C VAL A 264 -6.22 8.01 7.96
N LEU A 265 -5.90 6.98 8.73
CA LEU A 265 -6.86 6.23 9.55
C LEU A 265 -6.94 6.73 11.00
N GLY A 266 -6.11 7.72 11.38
CA GLY A 266 -6.05 8.21 12.78
C GLY A 266 -5.50 7.15 13.75
N LEU A 267 -4.56 6.31 13.30
CA LEU A 267 -3.92 5.24 14.07
C LEU A 267 -2.50 5.58 14.52
N SER A 268 -2.01 6.77 14.15
CA SER A 268 -0.73 7.28 14.63
C SER A 268 -0.88 7.74 16.09
N ASP A 269 0.00 7.22 16.98
CA ASP A 269 0.05 7.57 18.41
C ASP A 269 0.55 9.00 18.60
#